data_cdc42285ea4cba911689cbd12894b87b
#
_entry.id   cdc42285ea4cba911689cbd12894b87b
#
_cell.length_a   1.000
_cell.length_b   1.000
_cell.length_c   1.000
_cell.angle_alpha   90.00
_cell.angle_beta   90.00
_cell.angle_gamma   90.00
#
_symmetry.space_group_name_H-M   'P 1'
#
loop_
_entity.id
_entity.type
_entity.pdbx_description
1 polymer ?
#
loop_
_entity_poly.entity_id
_entity_poly.type
_entity_poly.pdbx_seq_one_letter_code
_entity_poly.pdbx_strand_id
1 'polypeptide(L)'
;MNGRGLAALGTVVVLVMLGACAEDPLSLGSEQVPGAGVETRDVTVSVAELSSWRDTTLTGFARPSTAPFVYLSSATDVSSRGLVRFNVPDTIRTFVDTLPAAKFEEVEFALRFDTIRSEFTEFPVTVKLVELGERFEPHGATWQEAAPGVPWRAPGGSLGVEIASAVLEAVSDTLLMTPAVAEDSLMKAWRETDGGNGFAIVLDGPETKLRVTQMVLRYDPTLVGRNLPVPQSQGWDERAFILDPPQPPTGTALRVGGLPASRIYFEFVPPGILGDAGLEGSTVSQSEVILHPLAAPELYAAERRIEARKVSLLGDPFEVGEKTPIGSGDLLTTTLDPDRLREGEPVRLDITLLMARAVQDSLTRIRIGFRADPDAQALGYWEFGSAESPPEFQPQLRVVFSSAPDFTVP
;
A
#
# COMPACT_ATOMS: atom_id res chain seq x y z
N MET A 1 13.10 -68.93 -9.46
CA MET A 1 12.18 -68.48 -8.40
C MET A 1 11.66 -67.09 -8.83
N ASN A 2 10.38 -66.99 -9.07
CA ASN A 2 9.78 -65.92 -9.89
C ASN A 2 9.51 -64.66 -9.08
N GLY A 3 10.14 -63.56 -9.46
CA GLY A 3 9.99 -62.23 -8.85
C GLY A 3 8.61 -61.56 -8.91
N ARG A 4 7.55 -62.29 -9.28
CA ARG A 4 6.16 -61.81 -9.31
C ARG A 4 5.41 -61.90 -7.97
N GLY A 5 5.90 -62.68 -7.04
CA GLY A 5 5.29 -62.81 -5.71
C GLY A 5 5.59 -61.69 -4.74
N LEU A 6 6.77 -61.03 -4.87
CA LEU A 6 7.17 -59.97 -3.98
C LEU A 6 6.50 -58.64 -4.29
N ALA A 7 6.16 -58.37 -5.56
CA ALA A 7 5.48 -57.13 -5.96
C ALA A 7 4.02 -57.10 -5.47
N ALA A 8 3.33 -58.28 -5.47
CA ALA A 8 1.95 -58.35 -4.98
C ALA A 8 1.82 -58.16 -3.50
N LEU A 9 2.81 -58.61 -2.69
CA LEU A 9 2.81 -58.43 -1.25
C LEU A 9 3.08 -56.98 -0.86
N GLY A 10 3.96 -56.28 -1.60
CA GLY A 10 4.24 -54.86 -1.36
C GLY A 10 3.04 -53.97 -1.60
N THR A 11 2.25 -54.29 -2.67
CA THR A 11 1.06 -53.49 -3.04
C THR A 11 -0.07 -53.64 -2.03
N VAL A 12 -0.25 -54.85 -1.46
CA VAL A 12 -1.28 -55.08 -0.45
C VAL A 12 -0.92 -54.40 0.89
N VAL A 13 0.35 -54.40 1.27
CA VAL A 13 0.79 -53.68 2.50
C VAL A 13 0.64 -52.18 2.35
N VAL A 14 0.93 -51.58 1.19
CA VAL A 14 0.73 -50.13 0.93
C VAL A 14 -0.74 -49.75 0.91
N LEU A 15 -1.62 -50.60 0.36
CA LEU A 15 -3.07 -50.36 0.35
C LEU A 15 -3.69 -50.46 1.77
N VAL A 16 -3.17 -51.32 2.64
CA VAL A 16 -3.65 -51.44 4.02
C VAL A 16 -3.18 -50.24 4.86
N MET A 17 -1.98 -49.68 4.58
CA MET A 17 -1.49 -48.48 5.26
C MET A 17 -2.21 -47.21 4.84
N LEU A 18 -2.76 -47.11 3.61
CA LEU A 18 -3.54 -45.96 3.16
C LEU A 18 -5.00 -45.97 3.67
N GLY A 19 -5.51 -47.13 4.09
CA GLY A 19 -6.83 -47.25 4.69
C GLY A 19 -6.89 -46.92 6.18
N ALA A 20 -5.75 -46.88 6.89
CA ALA A 20 -5.69 -46.65 8.33
C ALA A 20 -5.68 -45.16 8.74
N CYS A 21 -5.63 -44.23 7.77
CA CYS A 21 -5.65 -42.78 8.02
C CYS A 21 -7.01 -42.11 7.79
N ALA A 22 -8.09 -42.87 7.62
CA ALA A 22 -9.44 -42.35 7.40
C ALA A 22 -10.34 -42.39 8.66
N GLU A 23 -9.78 -42.67 9.82
CA GLU A 23 -10.49 -42.47 11.07
C GLU A 23 -10.34 -41.02 11.48
N ASP A 24 -11.46 -40.32 11.53
CA ASP A 24 -11.60 -38.93 12.01
C ASP A 24 -11.00 -38.90 13.45
N PRO A 25 -9.85 -38.23 13.68
CA PRO A 25 -9.23 -38.23 14.99
C PRO A 25 -10.04 -37.52 16.07
N LEU A 26 -11.16 -36.91 15.69
CA LEU A 26 -12.09 -36.24 16.59
C LEU A 26 -13.17 -37.16 17.15
N SER A 27 -13.34 -38.40 16.62
CA SER A 27 -14.38 -39.33 17.12
C SER A 27 -13.91 -40.19 18.30
N LEU A 28 -12.62 -40.32 18.54
CA LEU A 28 -12.06 -41.21 19.56
C LEU A 28 -12.03 -40.67 21.00
N GLY A 29 -12.62 -39.53 21.26
CA GLY A 29 -12.67 -38.97 22.62
C GLY A 29 -14.07 -38.54 23.08
N SER A 30 -14.97 -38.27 22.16
CA SER A 30 -16.29 -37.74 22.49
C SER A 30 -17.26 -38.74 23.09
N GLU A 31 -17.09 -40.06 22.81
CA GLU A 31 -17.95 -41.14 23.37
C GLU A 31 -17.49 -41.65 24.74
N GLN A 32 -16.29 -41.32 25.20
CA GLN A 32 -15.74 -41.85 26.46
C GLN A 32 -15.88 -40.90 27.66
N VAL A 33 -16.34 -39.65 27.44
CA VAL A 33 -16.65 -38.76 28.57
C VAL A 33 -18.17 -38.60 28.64
N PRO A 34 -18.82 -39.22 29.61
CA PRO A 34 -20.27 -39.14 29.77
C PRO A 34 -20.67 -37.65 30.01
N GLY A 35 -21.40 -37.05 29.08
CA GLY A 35 -21.94 -35.72 29.23
C GLY A 35 -21.10 -34.56 28.76
N ALA A 36 -19.89 -34.81 28.21
CA ALA A 36 -19.04 -33.74 27.69
C ALA A 36 -19.23 -33.51 26.18
N GLY A 37 -20.44 -33.19 25.78
CA GLY A 37 -20.67 -32.63 24.44
C GLY A 37 -20.18 -31.20 24.41
N VAL A 38 -19.00 -30.92 23.87
CA VAL A 38 -18.59 -29.58 23.54
C VAL A 38 -19.51 -29.08 22.41
N GLU A 39 -20.38 -28.16 22.72
CA GLU A 39 -21.24 -27.56 21.70
C GLU A 39 -20.44 -26.50 20.94
N THR A 40 -20.24 -26.76 19.65
CA THR A 40 -19.63 -25.77 18.76
C THR A 40 -20.73 -24.98 18.06
N ARG A 41 -20.68 -23.68 18.14
CA ARG A 41 -21.60 -22.75 17.48
C ARG A 41 -20.87 -21.92 16.45
N ASP A 42 -21.50 -21.78 15.28
CA ASP A 42 -21.05 -20.90 14.18
C ASP A 42 -22.11 -19.82 14.01
N VAL A 43 -21.76 -18.58 14.32
CA VAL A 43 -22.69 -17.45 14.31
C VAL A 43 -22.13 -16.38 13.40
N THR A 44 -22.95 -15.95 12.44
CA THR A 44 -22.65 -14.80 11.56
C THR A 44 -23.73 -13.75 11.79
N VAL A 45 -23.32 -12.55 12.13
CA VAL A 45 -24.19 -11.40 12.36
C VAL A 45 -23.81 -10.22 11.49
N SER A 46 -24.82 -9.50 11.00
CA SER A 46 -24.57 -8.21 10.35
C SER A 46 -24.15 -7.20 11.39
N VAL A 47 -23.24 -6.30 11.02
CA VAL A 47 -22.81 -5.22 11.93
C VAL A 47 -23.96 -4.30 12.33
N ALA A 48 -25.03 -4.22 11.53
CA ALA A 48 -26.25 -3.47 11.87
C ALA A 48 -27.01 -4.08 13.05
N GLU A 49 -26.83 -5.37 13.34
CA GLU A 49 -27.44 -6.07 14.48
C GLU A 49 -26.61 -5.91 15.76
N LEU A 50 -25.41 -5.35 15.65
CA LEU A 50 -24.51 -5.17 16.78
C LEU A 50 -24.83 -3.85 17.50
N SER A 51 -25.04 -3.93 18.81
CA SER A 51 -25.38 -2.76 19.63
C SER A 51 -24.28 -1.69 19.73
N SER A 52 -23.07 -1.97 19.25
CA SER A 52 -21.90 -1.13 19.48
C SER A 52 -20.84 -1.19 18.37
N TRP A 53 -21.23 -1.42 17.12
CA TRP A 53 -20.31 -1.36 16.00
C TRP A 53 -20.05 0.09 15.57
N ARG A 54 -18.77 0.40 15.34
CA ARG A 54 -18.30 1.64 14.70
C ARG A 54 -17.24 1.28 13.68
N ASP A 55 -17.34 1.83 12.51
CA ASP A 55 -16.33 1.72 11.47
C ASP A 55 -15.98 3.08 10.88
N THR A 56 -14.78 3.20 10.32
CA THR A 56 -14.34 4.40 9.61
C THR A 56 -13.15 4.11 8.72
N THR A 57 -12.94 4.97 7.74
CA THR A 57 -11.72 5.06 6.96
C THR A 57 -10.94 6.30 7.35
N LEU A 58 -9.67 6.13 7.67
CA LEU A 58 -8.73 7.24 7.87
C LEU A 58 -7.70 7.25 6.75
N THR A 59 -7.45 8.43 6.18
CA THR A 59 -6.57 8.63 5.03
C THR A 59 -5.40 9.54 5.41
N GLY A 60 -4.22 9.36 4.81
CA GLY A 60 -3.05 10.21 5.03
C GLY A 60 -1.83 9.51 5.63
N PHE A 61 -1.89 8.19 5.83
CA PHE A 61 -0.79 7.41 6.43
C PHE A 61 0.46 7.33 5.55
N ALA A 62 0.30 7.32 4.24
CA ALA A 62 1.37 7.47 3.28
C ALA A 62 0.92 8.44 2.19
N ARG A 63 1.84 9.27 1.72
CA ARG A 63 1.59 10.33 0.74
C ARG A 63 2.48 10.12 -0.50
N PRO A 64 2.16 10.74 -1.65
CA PRO A 64 3.02 10.66 -2.83
C PRO A 64 4.49 10.99 -2.56
N SER A 65 4.76 11.95 -1.66
CA SER A 65 6.13 12.33 -1.26
C SER A 65 6.87 11.29 -0.43
N THR A 66 6.16 10.41 0.27
CA THR A 66 6.74 9.33 1.09
C THR A 66 6.79 7.99 0.36
N ALA A 67 6.21 7.91 -0.83
CA ALA A 67 6.29 6.71 -1.66
C ALA A 67 7.75 6.43 -2.06
N PRO A 68 8.18 5.16 -2.14
CA PRO A 68 9.53 4.82 -2.58
C PRO A 68 9.76 5.00 -4.08
N PHE A 69 8.80 5.56 -4.79
CA PHE A 69 8.82 5.82 -6.23
C PHE A 69 8.11 7.13 -6.56
N VAL A 70 8.39 7.65 -7.75
CA VAL A 70 7.59 8.67 -8.41
C VAL A 70 6.78 7.99 -9.50
N TYR A 71 5.47 8.26 -9.54
CA TYR A 71 4.57 7.70 -10.53
C TYR A 71 4.38 8.65 -11.70
N LEU A 72 4.51 8.13 -12.90
CA LEU A 72 4.31 8.86 -14.15
C LEU A 72 3.24 8.14 -14.97
N SER A 73 2.31 8.89 -15.55
CA SER A 73 1.29 8.33 -16.42
C SER A 73 0.90 9.30 -17.53
N SER A 74 0.82 8.78 -18.74
CA SER A 74 0.21 9.40 -19.91
C SER A 74 -1.13 8.76 -20.29
N ALA A 75 -1.66 7.89 -19.44
CA ALA A 75 -2.91 7.18 -19.70
C ALA A 75 -4.11 8.12 -19.61
N THR A 76 -5.17 7.79 -20.37
CA THR A 76 -6.40 8.61 -20.43
C THR A 76 -7.22 8.55 -19.15
N ASP A 77 -7.11 7.44 -18.38
CA ASP A 77 -7.80 7.25 -17.11
C ASP A 77 -7.16 8.06 -15.97
N VAL A 78 -5.84 8.24 -16.02
CA VAL A 78 -5.10 9.04 -15.07
C VAL A 78 -3.83 9.61 -15.70
N SER A 79 -3.69 10.92 -15.67
CA SER A 79 -2.43 11.62 -15.94
C SER A 79 -1.62 11.77 -14.66
N SER A 80 -0.32 11.64 -14.74
CA SER A 80 0.56 11.91 -13.61
C SER A 80 1.85 12.55 -14.04
N ARG A 81 2.33 13.47 -13.20
CA ARG A 81 3.66 14.08 -13.33
C ARG A 81 4.48 13.84 -12.08
N GLY A 82 5.74 13.50 -12.27
CA GLY A 82 6.71 13.48 -11.20
C GLY A 82 7.22 14.88 -10.91
N LEU A 83 7.38 15.22 -9.64
CA LEU A 83 7.98 16.46 -9.18
C LEU A 83 9.26 16.10 -8.44
N VAL A 84 10.38 16.67 -8.83
CA VAL A 84 11.68 16.38 -8.22
C VAL A 84 12.49 17.65 -8.02
N ARG A 85 13.30 17.67 -6.96
CA ARG A 85 14.27 18.74 -6.70
C ARG A 85 15.56 18.14 -6.17
N PHE A 86 16.65 18.72 -6.62
CA PHE A 86 18.01 18.40 -6.19
C PHE A 86 18.56 19.59 -5.40
N ASN A 87 18.90 19.40 -4.16
CA ASN A 87 19.57 20.44 -3.37
C ASN A 87 21.02 20.58 -3.81
N VAL A 88 21.55 21.78 -3.67
CA VAL A 88 22.95 22.01 -3.99
C VAL A 88 23.81 21.55 -2.82
N PRO A 89 24.72 20.57 -2.97
CA PRO A 89 25.61 20.16 -1.91
C PRO A 89 26.49 21.31 -1.42
N ASP A 90 26.74 21.38 -0.11
CA ASP A 90 27.58 22.41 0.48
C ASP A 90 28.99 22.45 -0.12
N THR A 91 29.53 21.30 -0.50
CA THR A 91 30.80 21.20 -1.21
C THR A 91 30.80 21.97 -2.51
N ILE A 92 29.73 21.86 -3.31
CA ILE A 92 29.58 22.58 -4.59
C ILE A 92 29.33 24.06 -4.31
N ARG A 93 28.50 24.40 -3.33
CA ARG A 93 28.20 25.78 -2.93
C ARG A 93 29.48 26.52 -2.56
N THR A 94 30.24 25.98 -1.61
CA THR A 94 31.51 26.57 -1.12
C THR A 94 32.57 26.61 -2.18
N PHE A 95 32.64 25.57 -3.00
CA PHE A 95 33.68 25.42 -4.02
C PHE A 95 33.55 26.45 -5.14
N VAL A 96 32.36 26.72 -5.60
CA VAL A 96 32.13 27.61 -6.74
C VAL A 96 32.11 29.08 -6.34
N ASP A 97 31.80 29.41 -5.07
CA ASP A 97 31.94 30.77 -4.57
C ASP A 97 33.39 31.25 -4.54
N THR A 98 34.33 30.31 -4.42
CA THR A 98 35.77 30.60 -4.46
C THR A 98 36.37 30.62 -5.86
N LEU A 99 35.64 30.13 -6.89
CA LEU A 99 36.22 29.91 -8.21
C LEU A 99 35.25 30.30 -9.34
N PRO A 100 35.24 31.58 -9.76
CA PRO A 100 34.31 32.09 -10.76
C PRO A 100 34.44 31.47 -12.18
N ALA A 101 35.43 30.61 -12.39
CA ALA A 101 35.70 29.93 -13.64
C ALA A 101 35.44 28.41 -13.64
N ALA A 102 34.67 27.91 -12.65
CA ALA A 102 34.25 26.51 -12.66
C ALA A 102 33.31 26.24 -13.81
N LYS A 103 33.63 25.23 -14.62
CA LYS A 103 32.75 24.69 -15.66
C LYS A 103 32.19 23.37 -15.19
N PHE A 104 30.96 23.11 -15.59
CA PHE A 104 30.34 21.81 -15.43
C PHE A 104 30.29 21.11 -16.78
N GLU A 105 30.86 19.93 -16.84
CA GLU A 105 30.90 19.10 -18.03
C GLU A 105 30.16 17.79 -17.73
N GLU A 106 29.75 17.07 -18.77
CA GLU A 106 29.09 15.75 -18.67
C GLU A 106 27.86 15.72 -17.75
N VAL A 107 27.03 16.76 -17.82
CA VAL A 107 25.79 16.80 -17.06
C VAL A 107 24.80 15.79 -17.63
N GLU A 108 24.31 14.90 -16.80
CA GLU A 108 23.40 13.83 -17.18
C GLU A 108 22.34 13.58 -16.09
N PHE A 109 21.10 13.35 -16.50
CA PHE A 109 20.05 12.86 -15.61
C PHE A 109 19.83 11.37 -15.87
N ALA A 110 20.02 10.55 -14.85
CA ALA A 110 19.79 9.12 -14.91
C ALA A 110 18.52 8.75 -14.12
N LEU A 111 17.53 8.16 -14.80
CA LEU A 111 16.31 7.64 -14.19
C LEU A 111 16.40 6.12 -14.10
N ARG A 112 15.90 5.55 -13.00
CA ARG A 112 15.72 4.11 -12.85
C ARG A 112 14.23 3.80 -12.70
N PHE A 113 13.79 2.77 -13.41
CA PHE A 113 12.41 2.32 -13.42
C PHE A 113 12.23 0.97 -12.70
N ASP A 114 11.09 0.80 -12.05
CA ASP A 114 10.61 -0.51 -11.62
C ASP A 114 9.86 -1.14 -12.80
N THR A 115 10.57 -1.93 -13.61
CA THR A 115 10.02 -2.55 -14.83
C THR A 115 8.96 -3.62 -14.53
N ILE A 116 8.96 -4.19 -13.32
CA ILE A 116 7.99 -5.22 -12.92
C ILE A 116 6.62 -4.60 -12.64
N ARG A 117 6.63 -3.38 -12.08
CA ARG A 117 5.41 -2.67 -11.67
C ARG A 117 5.06 -1.47 -12.56
N SER A 118 5.75 -1.32 -13.67
CA SER A 118 5.44 -0.35 -14.73
C SER A 118 4.65 -1.03 -15.84
N GLU A 119 3.71 -0.31 -16.44
CA GLU A 119 2.91 -0.78 -17.57
C GLU A 119 3.35 -0.06 -18.83
N PHE A 120 4.00 -0.81 -19.72
CA PHE A 120 4.42 -0.33 -21.03
C PHE A 120 3.44 -0.90 -22.06
N THR A 121 2.59 -0.07 -22.62
CA THR A 121 1.58 -0.52 -23.61
C THR A 121 2.15 -0.50 -25.00
N GLU A 122 2.79 0.60 -25.39
CA GLU A 122 3.36 0.80 -26.71
C GLU A 122 4.66 1.62 -26.62
N PHE A 123 5.45 1.57 -27.68
CA PHE A 123 6.68 2.35 -27.86
C PHE A 123 6.65 3.13 -29.18
N PRO A 124 7.39 4.21 -29.35
CA PRO A 124 8.28 4.83 -28.35
C PRO A 124 7.55 5.71 -27.33
N VAL A 125 8.16 5.87 -26.14
CA VAL A 125 7.68 6.78 -25.08
C VAL A 125 8.77 7.82 -24.83
N THR A 126 8.43 9.11 -24.91
CA THR A 126 9.36 10.19 -24.58
C THR A 126 9.19 10.59 -23.13
N VAL A 127 10.30 10.59 -22.38
CA VAL A 127 10.39 11.13 -21.02
C VAL A 127 11.04 12.49 -21.10
N LYS A 128 10.36 13.52 -20.56
CA LYS A 128 10.82 14.90 -20.55
C LYS A 128 11.06 15.38 -19.13
N LEU A 129 12.11 16.12 -18.93
CA LEU A 129 12.41 16.87 -17.73
C LEU A 129 12.19 18.35 -18.02
N VAL A 130 11.23 18.95 -17.33
CA VAL A 130 10.80 20.33 -17.58
C VAL A 130 10.96 21.14 -16.30
N GLU A 131 11.48 22.36 -16.40
CA GLU A 131 11.60 23.28 -15.27
C GLU A 131 10.22 23.64 -14.73
N LEU A 132 10.08 23.75 -13.39
CA LEU A 132 8.87 24.24 -12.75
C LEU A 132 8.91 25.76 -12.59
N GLY A 133 7.82 26.42 -12.96
CA GLY A 133 7.66 27.86 -12.79
C GLY A 133 7.47 28.29 -11.33
N GLU A 134 7.01 27.37 -10.47
CA GLU A 134 6.83 27.57 -9.02
C GLU A 134 7.41 26.43 -8.23
N ARG A 135 7.87 26.73 -7.02
CA ARG A 135 8.36 25.72 -6.07
C ARG A 135 7.20 24.92 -5.52
N PHE A 136 7.35 23.62 -5.46
CA PHE A 136 6.37 22.71 -4.86
C PHE A 136 6.72 22.35 -3.41
N GLU A 137 5.69 22.04 -2.62
CA GLU A 137 5.84 21.41 -1.32
C GLU A 137 5.57 19.90 -1.43
N PRO A 138 6.56 19.03 -1.19
CA PRO A 138 6.42 17.59 -1.44
C PRO A 138 5.25 16.93 -0.73
N HIS A 139 4.93 17.38 0.49
CA HIS A 139 3.87 16.77 1.31
C HIS A 139 2.46 17.25 0.97
N GLY A 140 2.33 18.34 0.25
CA GLY A 140 1.05 18.98 -0.01
C GLY A 140 0.75 19.30 -1.46
N ALA A 141 1.71 19.10 -2.37
CA ALA A 141 1.46 19.33 -3.79
C ALA A 141 0.38 18.39 -4.33
N THR A 142 -0.55 18.95 -5.09
CA THR A 142 -1.63 18.28 -5.81
C THR A 142 -1.63 18.73 -7.26
N TRP A 143 -2.52 18.20 -8.08
CA TRP A 143 -2.67 18.71 -9.46
C TRP A 143 -3.09 20.18 -9.52
N GLN A 144 -3.82 20.65 -8.53
CA GLN A 144 -4.33 22.04 -8.48
C GLN A 144 -3.43 22.99 -7.68
N GLU A 145 -2.66 22.48 -6.73
CA GLU A 145 -1.91 23.28 -5.78
C GLU A 145 -0.42 22.88 -5.71
N ALA A 146 0.44 23.89 -5.68
CA ALA A 146 1.89 23.70 -5.46
C ALA A 146 2.22 23.38 -4.00
N ALA A 147 1.42 23.92 -3.08
CA ALA A 147 1.44 23.70 -1.65
C ALA A 147 0.02 23.86 -1.10
N PRO A 148 -0.30 23.39 0.10
CA PRO A 148 -1.63 23.57 0.66
C PRO A 148 -2.10 25.01 0.65
N GLY A 149 -3.20 25.29 -0.08
CA GLY A 149 -3.76 26.63 -0.24
C GLY A 149 -2.99 27.55 -1.21
N VAL A 150 -1.99 27.04 -1.91
CA VAL A 150 -1.23 27.79 -2.92
C VAL A 150 -1.44 27.15 -4.28
N PRO A 151 -2.36 27.68 -5.11
CA PRO A 151 -2.64 27.10 -6.41
C PRO A 151 -1.45 27.30 -7.37
N TRP A 152 -1.25 26.32 -8.28
CA TRP A 152 -0.39 26.52 -9.44
C TRP A 152 -0.94 27.63 -10.34
N ARG A 153 -0.09 28.34 -11.08
CA ARG A 153 -0.54 29.23 -12.17
C ARG A 153 -1.24 28.46 -13.28
N ALA A 154 -0.83 27.21 -13.49
CA ALA A 154 -1.52 26.27 -14.38
C ALA A 154 -1.63 24.91 -13.71
N PRO A 155 -2.80 24.23 -13.77
CA PRO A 155 -2.98 22.91 -13.18
C PRO A 155 -1.93 21.91 -13.67
N GLY A 156 -1.46 21.05 -12.76
CA GLY A 156 -0.41 20.09 -13.06
C GLY A 156 1.01 20.65 -13.02
N GLY A 157 1.18 21.85 -12.46
CA GLY A 157 2.44 22.58 -12.39
C GLY A 157 2.64 23.49 -13.61
N SER A 158 3.10 24.71 -13.36
CA SER A 158 3.48 25.64 -14.44
C SER A 158 4.77 25.15 -15.08
N LEU A 159 4.65 24.49 -16.21
CA LEU A 159 5.81 23.95 -16.95
C LEU A 159 6.52 25.07 -17.68
N GLY A 160 7.83 25.17 -17.46
CA GLY A 160 8.75 26.12 -18.10
C GLY A 160 9.47 25.52 -19.30
N VAL A 161 10.79 25.67 -19.32
CA VAL A 161 11.66 25.19 -20.40
C VAL A 161 11.90 23.67 -20.23
N GLU A 162 11.89 22.95 -21.36
CA GLU A 162 12.38 21.56 -21.40
C GLU A 162 13.90 21.56 -21.19
N ILE A 163 14.33 20.91 -20.14
CA ILE A 163 15.75 20.85 -19.74
C ILE A 163 16.44 19.66 -20.40
N ALA A 164 15.76 18.51 -20.41
CA ALA A 164 16.27 17.29 -21.02
C ALA A 164 15.11 16.42 -21.49
N SER A 165 15.37 15.60 -22.49
CA SER A 165 14.44 14.55 -22.92
C SER A 165 15.18 13.35 -23.46
N ALA A 166 14.58 12.18 -23.34
CA ALA A 166 15.05 10.96 -23.97
C ALA A 166 13.89 10.04 -24.33
N VAL A 167 14.11 9.18 -25.31
CA VAL A 167 13.12 8.25 -25.85
C VAL A 167 13.40 6.84 -25.33
N LEU A 168 12.38 6.22 -24.77
CA LEU A 168 12.34 4.80 -24.48
C LEU A 168 11.84 4.08 -25.71
N GLU A 169 12.70 3.33 -26.39
CA GLU A 169 12.36 2.52 -27.57
C GLU A 169 11.89 1.10 -27.20
N ALA A 170 12.17 0.69 -25.98
CA ALA A 170 11.82 -0.63 -25.44
C ALA A 170 11.81 -0.58 -23.91
N VAL A 171 11.32 -1.64 -23.27
CA VAL A 171 11.39 -1.80 -21.81
C VAL A 171 12.84 -1.70 -21.35
N SER A 172 13.14 -0.75 -20.49
CA SER A 172 14.45 -0.53 -19.90
C SER A 172 14.31 -0.19 -18.41
N ASP A 173 15.28 -0.61 -17.62
CA ASP A 173 15.36 -0.26 -16.20
C ASP A 173 16.05 1.08 -15.95
N THR A 174 16.69 1.64 -16.97
CA THR A 174 17.44 2.88 -16.88
C THR A 174 17.24 3.73 -18.13
N LEU A 175 17.10 5.04 -17.94
CA LEU A 175 17.09 6.04 -19.01
C LEU A 175 18.06 7.16 -18.66
N LEU A 176 18.93 7.48 -19.61
CA LEU A 176 19.87 8.59 -19.51
C LEU A 176 19.37 9.76 -20.36
N MET A 177 19.37 10.95 -19.79
CA MET A 177 18.93 12.17 -20.46
C MET A 177 20.05 13.22 -20.38
N THR A 178 20.49 13.69 -21.55
CA THR A 178 21.45 14.79 -21.64
C THR A 178 20.68 16.12 -21.73
N PRO A 179 21.11 17.16 -21.03
CA PRO A 179 20.48 18.47 -21.13
C PRO A 179 20.44 19.00 -22.56
N ALA A 180 19.29 19.55 -22.95
CA ALA A 180 19.10 20.27 -24.20
C ALA A 180 19.59 21.74 -24.11
N VAL A 181 19.82 22.22 -22.89
CA VAL A 181 20.35 23.55 -22.57
C VAL A 181 21.84 23.50 -22.29
N ALA A 182 22.53 24.63 -22.37
CA ALA A 182 23.95 24.68 -22.05
C ALA A 182 24.18 24.26 -20.58
N GLU A 183 25.03 23.25 -20.39
CA GLU A 183 25.31 22.61 -19.09
C GLU A 183 25.75 23.63 -18.04
N ASP A 184 26.71 24.48 -18.38
CA ASP A 184 27.17 25.55 -17.48
C ASP A 184 26.04 26.49 -17.03
N SER A 185 25.13 26.83 -17.93
CA SER A 185 24.00 27.71 -17.60
C SER A 185 22.99 27.06 -16.70
N LEU A 186 22.72 25.76 -16.94
CA LEU A 186 21.84 24.94 -16.11
C LEU A 186 22.40 24.83 -14.69
N MET A 187 23.66 24.41 -14.58
CA MET A 187 24.31 24.16 -13.30
C MET A 187 24.53 25.45 -12.49
N LYS A 188 24.79 26.56 -13.18
CA LYS A 188 24.88 27.86 -12.56
C LYS A 188 23.55 28.32 -12.00
N ALA A 189 22.47 28.22 -12.77
CA ALA A 189 21.11 28.55 -12.32
C ALA A 189 20.69 27.66 -11.14
N TRP A 190 20.95 26.33 -11.21
CA TRP A 190 20.68 25.39 -10.13
C TRP A 190 21.38 25.79 -8.83
N ARG A 191 22.65 26.17 -8.90
CA ARG A 191 23.43 26.60 -7.76
C ARG A 191 22.96 27.93 -7.18
N GLU A 192 22.76 28.95 -8.03
CA GLU A 192 22.39 30.31 -7.61
C GLU A 192 21.02 30.36 -6.95
N THR A 193 20.12 29.43 -7.32
CA THR A 193 18.76 29.36 -6.80
C THR A 193 18.57 28.27 -5.73
N ASP A 194 19.66 27.64 -5.28
CA ASP A 194 19.62 26.53 -4.31
C ASP A 194 18.65 25.40 -4.73
N GLY A 195 18.84 24.90 -5.94
CA GLY A 195 17.99 23.86 -6.53
C GLY A 195 16.76 24.38 -7.26
N GLY A 196 16.52 25.67 -7.25
CA GLY A 196 15.42 26.31 -7.97
C GLY A 196 14.04 25.86 -7.48
N ASN A 197 13.07 25.96 -8.38
CA ASN A 197 11.70 25.47 -8.15
C ASN A 197 11.60 23.95 -8.26
N GLY A 198 12.61 23.28 -8.82
CA GLY A 198 12.62 21.87 -9.18
C GLY A 198 12.19 21.61 -10.63
N PHE A 199 11.95 20.35 -10.93
CA PHE A 199 11.62 19.86 -12.25
C PHE A 199 10.36 18.99 -12.22
N ALA A 200 9.59 19.05 -13.30
CA ALA A 200 8.54 18.08 -13.59
C ALA A 200 9.11 16.99 -14.52
N ILE A 201 8.83 15.74 -14.22
CA ILE A 201 9.04 14.60 -15.13
C ILE A 201 7.70 14.33 -15.79
N VAL A 202 7.67 14.39 -17.12
CA VAL A 202 6.46 14.28 -17.93
C VAL A 202 6.65 13.18 -18.96
N LEU A 203 5.63 12.38 -19.19
CA LEU A 203 5.57 11.43 -20.30
C LEU A 203 4.86 12.07 -21.50
N ASP A 204 5.39 11.79 -22.68
CA ASP A 204 4.79 12.17 -23.96
C ASP A 204 4.82 10.94 -24.89
N GLY A 205 3.67 10.55 -25.41
CA GLY A 205 3.53 9.37 -26.24
C GLY A 205 2.30 8.52 -25.90
N PRO A 206 2.32 7.23 -26.24
CA PRO A 206 1.21 6.33 -26.01
C PRO A 206 0.94 6.11 -24.51
N GLU A 207 -0.24 5.54 -24.20
CA GLU A 207 -0.65 5.24 -22.84
C GLU A 207 0.39 4.38 -22.12
N THR A 208 1.01 4.96 -21.10
CA THR A 208 2.11 4.32 -20.37
C THR A 208 2.05 4.74 -18.90
N LYS A 209 2.34 3.79 -18.02
CA LYS A 209 2.38 3.99 -16.57
C LYS A 209 3.73 3.53 -16.04
N LEU A 210 4.55 4.46 -15.56
CA LEU A 210 5.91 4.18 -15.12
C LEU A 210 6.10 4.48 -13.63
N ARG A 211 6.93 3.67 -12.99
CA ARG A 211 7.43 3.93 -11.64
C ARG A 211 8.91 4.23 -11.70
N VAL A 212 9.26 5.47 -11.39
CA VAL A 212 10.64 5.90 -11.23
C VAL A 212 11.05 5.69 -9.79
N THR A 213 11.99 4.81 -9.56
CA THR A 213 12.48 4.47 -8.21
C THR A 213 13.67 5.32 -7.79
N GLN A 214 14.37 5.89 -8.75
CA GLN A 214 15.51 6.76 -8.50
C GLN A 214 15.70 7.73 -9.65
N MET A 215 16.12 8.95 -9.33
CA MET A 215 16.66 9.89 -10.30
C MET A 215 17.95 10.47 -9.73
N VAL A 216 18.97 10.54 -10.55
CA VAL A 216 20.30 11.02 -10.18
C VAL A 216 20.74 12.07 -11.20
N LEU A 217 21.13 13.22 -10.71
CA LEU A 217 21.88 14.23 -11.47
C LEU A 217 23.38 13.90 -11.36
N ARG A 218 24.02 13.64 -12.48
CA ARG A 218 25.46 13.41 -12.59
C ARG A 218 26.09 14.61 -13.26
N TYR A 219 27.24 15.00 -12.81
CA TYR A 219 28.01 16.12 -13.37
C TYR A 219 29.48 16.00 -13.02
N ASP A 220 30.33 16.51 -13.90
CA ASP A 220 31.76 16.62 -13.65
C ASP A 220 32.14 18.11 -13.51
N PRO A 221 32.42 18.58 -12.28
CA PRO A 221 32.90 19.94 -12.09
C PRO A 221 34.34 20.04 -12.46
N THR A 222 34.64 20.64 -13.61
CA THR A 222 36.02 20.95 -14.01
C THR A 222 36.39 22.37 -13.57
N LEU A 223 37.53 22.48 -12.94
CA LEU A 223 38.19 23.75 -12.71
C LEU A 223 39.18 24.00 -13.84
N VAL A 224 39.27 25.25 -14.28
CA VAL A 224 40.34 25.65 -15.18
C VAL A 224 41.69 25.29 -14.55
N GLY A 225 42.29 24.21 -15.05
CA GLY A 225 43.60 23.68 -14.60
C GLY A 225 43.61 22.71 -13.42
N ARG A 226 42.43 22.28 -12.90
CA ARG A 226 42.34 21.20 -11.88
C ARG A 226 41.05 20.42 -12.05
N ASN A 227 41.16 19.14 -12.31
CA ASN A 227 39.99 18.24 -12.20
C ASN A 227 39.71 17.99 -10.73
N LEU A 228 38.45 18.11 -10.32
CA LEU A 228 38.03 17.53 -9.05
C LEU A 228 38.08 16.01 -9.16
N PRO A 229 38.53 15.32 -8.12
CA PRO A 229 38.95 13.92 -8.22
C PRO A 229 37.83 12.91 -8.50
N VAL A 230 36.58 13.31 -8.63
CA VAL A 230 35.47 12.35 -8.81
C VAL A 230 34.26 13.02 -9.48
N PRO A 231 33.65 12.39 -10.48
CA PRO A 231 32.34 12.78 -10.97
C PRO A 231 31.35 12.85 -9.80
N GLN A 232 30.62 13.95 -9.72
CA GLN A 232 29.68 14.14 -8.66
C GLN A 232 28.31 13.57 -9.07
N SER A 233 27.59 13.02 -8.12
CA SER A 233 26.24 12.56 -8.34
C SER A 233 25.36 12.96 -7.17
N GLN A 234 24.20 13.53 -7.47
CA GLN A 234 23.21 13.95 -6.52
C GLN A 234 21.88 13.23 -6.81
N GLY A 235 21.39 12.44 -5.85
CA GLY A 235 20.03 11.94 -5.90
C GLY A 235 19.03 13.06 -5.64
N TRP A 236 17.78 12.84 -5.97
CA TRP A 236 16.72 13.78 -5.59
C TRP A 236 16.59 13.89 -4.07
N ASP A 237 16.46 15.10 -3.58
CA ASP A 237 16.28 15.39 -2.16
C ASP A 237 14.79 15.53 -1.83
N GLU A 238 14.06 16.18 -2.71
CA GLU A 238 12.62 16.31 -2.62
C GLU A 238 11.97 15.65 -3.84
N ARG A 239 10.90 14.91 -3.59
CA ARG A 239 10.11 14.29 -4.62
C ARG A 239 8.65 14.21 -4.23
N ALA A 240 7.79 14.25 -5.22
CA ALA A 240 6.38 13.94 -5.13
C ALA A 240 5.90 13.48 -6.52
N PHE A 241 4.64 13.14 -6.63
CA PHE A 241 3.94 13.09 -7.90
C PHE A 241 2.50 13.59 -7.69
N ILE A 242 1.93 14.10 -8.75
CA ILE A 242 0.59 14.68 -8.76
C ILE A 242 -0.26 13.95 -9.80
N LEU A 243 -1.53 13.74 -9.49
CA LEU A 243 -2.48 12.95 -10.29
C LEU A 243 -3.62 13.83 -10.82
N ASP A 244 -4.07 13.53 -12.03
CA ASP A 244 -5.29 14.07 -12.63
C ASP A 244 -6.11 12.93 -13.26
N PRO A 245 -7.31 12.63 -12.82
CA PRO A 245 -7.95 13.23 -11.64
C PRO A 245 -7.28 12.81 -10.33
N PRO A 246 -7.42 13.60 -9.26
CA PRO A 246 -7.00 13.19 -7.93
C PRO A 246 -7.85 12.00 -7.47
N GLN A 247 -7.31 11.17 -6.58
CA GLN A 247 -8.12 10.10 -5.99
C GLN A 247 -9.36 10.70 -5.33
N PRO A 248 -10.55 10.14 -5.59
CA PRO A 248 -11.79 10.65 -5.01
C PRO A 248 -11.77 10.50 -3.48
N PRO A 249 -12.45 11.40 -2.76
CA PRO A 249 -12.60 11.25 -1.31
C PRO A 249 -13.35 9.96 -0.97
N THR A 250 -13.10 9.41 0.20
CA THR A 250 -13.64 8.12 0.66
C THR A 250 -15.12 8.13 0.95
N GLY A 251 -15.89 9.10 0.86
CA GLY A 251 -17.33 9.06 1.19
C GLY A 251 -17.62 8.25 2.47
N THR A 252 -18.67 7.44 2.45
CA THR A 252 -19.04 6.48 3.52
C THR A 252 -18.41 5.10 3.34
N ALA A 253 -17.75 4.82 2.21
CA ALA A 253 -17.13 3.53 1.94
C ALA A 253 -15.90 3.28 2.82
N LEU A 254 -15.66 2.01 3.13
CA LEU A 254 -14.45 1.57 3.81
C LEU A 254 -13.35 1.37 2.77
N ARG A 255 -12.28 2.14 2.82
CA ARG A 255 -11.17 2.08 1.86
C ARG A 255 -9.87 1.62 2.50
N VAL A 256 -9.15 0.75 1.79
CA VAL A 256 -7.80 0.32 2.14
C VAL A 256 -6.87 0.52 0.96
N GLY A 257 -5.67 1.05 1.22
CA GLY A 257 -4.68 1.37 0.19
C GLY A 257 -4.83 2.77 -0.40
N GLY A 258 -4.35 2.97 -1.61
CA GLY A 258 -4.31 4.28 -2.26
C GLY A 258 -3.08 5.12 -1.91
N LEU A 259 -2.98 6.30 -2.49
CA LEU A 259 -2.03 7.34 -2.13
C LEU A 259 -2.71 8.72 -2.29
N PRO A 260 -3.04 9.39 -1.19
CA PRO A 260 -2.66 9.06 0.20
C PRO A 260 -3.29 7.76 0.70
N ALA A 261 -2.49 6.98 1.47
CA ALA A 261 -2.93 5.66 1.91
C ALA A 261 -4.06 5.75 2.94
N SER A 262 -5.05 4.91 2.72
CA SER A 262 -6.23 4.76 3.58
C SER A 262 -6.13 3.47 4.38
N ARG A 263 -6.65 3.49 5.60
CA ARG A 263 -6.78 2.36 6.51
C ARG A 263 -8.19 2.30 7.05
N ILE A 264 -8.69 1.08 7.24
CA ILE A 264 -9.99 0.83 7.84
C ILE A 264 -9.82 0.59 9.33
N TYR A 265 -10.74 1.10 10.13
CA TYR A 265 -10.78 0.88 11.58
C TYR A 265 -12.16 0.42 12.00
N PHE A 266 -12.18 -0.59 12.87
CA PHE A 266 -13.38 -1.10 13.52
C PHE A 266 -13.26 -1.01 15.03
N GLU A 267 -14.38 -0.71 15.67
CA GLU A 267 -14.54 -0.80 17.12
C GLU A 267 -15.87 -1.51 17.43
N PHE A 268 -15.82 -2.50 18.29
CA PHE A 268 -17.02 -3.23 18.75
C PHE A 268 -16.81 -3.85 20.14
N VAL A 269 -17.91 -4.24 20.78
CA VAL A 269 -17.93 -4.88 22.10
C VAL A 269 -18.27 -6.37 21.93
N PRO A 270 -17.33 -7.29 22.23
CA PRO A 270 -17.53 -8.72 21.96
C PRO A 270 -18.71 -9.36 22.70
N PRO A 271 -18.86 -9.16 24.03
CA PRO A 271 -19.88 -9.87 24.81
C PRO A 271 -21.32 -9.50 24.47
N GLY A 272 -21.57 -8.24 24.11
CA GLY A 272 -22.91 -7.75 23.73
C GLY A 272 -23.32 -8.12 22.30
N ILE A 273 -22.36 -8.57 21.49
CA ILE A 273 -22.54 -8.85 20.07
C ILE A 273 -23.36 -10.12 19.83
N LEU A 274 -23.16 -11.12 20.66
CA LEU A 274 -23.74 -12.45 20.44
C LEU A 274 -24.99 -12.69 21.31
N GLY A 275 -25.48 -11.66 21.96
CA GLY A 275 -26.71 -11.73 22.79
C GLY A 275 -26.66 -12.87 23.82
N ASP A 276 -27.76 -13.59 23.92
CA ASP A 276 -27.89 -14.75 24.84
C ASP A 276 -26.98 -15.95 24.46
N ALA A 277 -26.26 -15.88 23.33
CA ALA A 277 -25.37 -16.95 22.93
C ALA A 277 -24.05 -17.04 23.78
N GLY A 278 -23.82 -16.03 24.63
CA GLY A 278 -22.84 -16.06 25.72
C GLY A 278 -21.44 -16.52 25.33
N LEU A 279 -20.57 -15.60 24.93
CA LEU A 279 -19.14 -15.94 24.76
C LEU A 279 -18.42 -16.12 26.11
N GLU A 280 -19.05 -15.75 27.21
CA GLU A 280 -18.45 -15.84 28.53
C GLU A 280 -18.13 -17.32 28.89
N GLY A 281 -16.88 -17.60 29.16
CA GLY A 281 -16.42 -18.99 29.40
C GLY A 281 -16.25 -19.84 28.14
N SER A 282 -16.49 -19.30 26.95
CA SER A 282 -16.32 -20.02 25.69
C SER A 282 -14.89 -19.89 25.13
N THR A 283 -14.49 -20.86 24.31
CA THR A 283 -13.25 -20.80 23.55
C THR A 283 -13.56 -20.44 22.09
N VAL A 284 -13.02 -19.32 21.63
CA VAL A 284 -13.12 -18.90 20.22
C VAL A 284 -12.13 -19.72 19.39
N SER A 285 -12.65 -20.46 18.42
CA SER A 285 -11.85 -21.28 17.49
C SER A 285 -11.61 -20.58 16.15
N GLN A 286 -12.55 -19.75 15.71
CA GLN A 286 -12.41 -18.92 14.50
C GLN A 286 -13.22 -17.63 14.66
N SER A 287 -12.68 -16.53 14.16
CA SER A 287 -13.42 -15.28 14.03
C SER A 287 -12.93 -14.48 12.83
N GLU A 288 -13.88 -13.97 12.06
CA GLU A 288 -13.63 -13.26 10.81
C GLU A 288 -14.48 -12.01 10.71
N VAL A 289 -13.90 -10.93 10.21
CA VAL A 289 -14.66 -9.80 9.64
C VAL A 289 -14.80 -10.06 8.15
N ILE A 290 -16.02 -10.05 7.66
CA ILE A 290 -16.34 -10.28 6.25
C ILE A 290 -16.70 -8.92 5.64
N LEU A 291 -15.96 -8.53 4.59
CA LEU A 291 -16.14 -7.27 3.88
C LEU A 291 -16.63 -7.55 2.46
N HIS A 292 -17.67 -6.84 2.03
CA HIS A 292 -18.23 -6.94 0.70
C HIS A 292 -17.66 -5.83 -0.19
N PRO A 293 -17.01 -6.15 -1.33
CA PRO A 293 -16.43 -5.16 -2.22
C PRO A 293 -17.54 -4.32 -2.87
N LEU A 294 -17.33 -3.00 -2.95
CA LEU A 294 -18.23 -2.06 -3.63
C LEU A 294 -17.77 -1.75 -5.05
N ALA A 295 -16.50 -1.53 -5.23
CA ALA A 295 -15.91 -1.19 -6.51
C ALA A 295 -14.47 -1.73 -6.62
N ALA A 296 -14.09 -2.12 -7.83
CA ALA A 296 -12.70 -2.33 -8.17
C ALA A 296 -12.03 -0.96 -8.35
N PRO A 297 -10.79 -0.77 -7.88
CA PRO A 297 -10.04 0.43 -8.18
C PRO A 297 -9.74 0.46 -9.68
N GLU A 298 -10.09 1.57 -10.32
CA GLU A 298 -9.73 1.82 -11.72
C GLU A 298 -8.21 1.93 -11.89
N LEU A 299 -7.55 2.42 -10.85
CA LEU A 299 -6.11 2.61 -10.78
C LEU A 299 -5.45 1.44 -10.04
N TYR A 300 -4.84 0.51 -10.76
CA TYR A 300 -4.10 -0.63 -10.19
C TYR A 300 -4.90 -1.62 -9.36
N ALA A 301 -5.52 -2.52 -10.00
CA ALA A 301 -6.01 -3.76 -9.42
C ALA A 301 -4.87 -4.76 -9.17
N ALA A 302 -3.83 -4.36 -8.50
CA ALA A 302 -2.75 -5.28 -8.14
C ALA A 302 -3.15 -6.11 -6.92
N GLU A 303 -2.75 -7.38 -6.93
CA GLU A 303 -2.80 -8.23 -5.75
C GLU A 303 -2.20 -7.49 -4.54
N ARG A 304 -2.93 -7.47 -3.41
CA ARG A 304 -2.50 -6.78 -2.21
C ARG A 304 -2.68 -7.62 -0.98
N ARG A 305 -1.71 -7.53 -0.10
CA ARG A 305 -1.84 -8.05 1.25
C ARG A 305 -2.50 -7.00 2.13
N ILE A 306 -3.52 -7.43 2.87
CA ILE A 306 -4.10 -6.67 3.96
C ILE A 306 -3.68 -7.28 5.28
N GLU A 307 -3.23 -6.45 6.20
CA GLU A 307 -2.89 -6.81 7.55
C GLU A 307 -3.95 -6.33 8.54
N ALA A 308 -4.45 -7.24 9.36
CA ALA A 308 -5.27 -6.91 10.53
C ALA A 308 -4.37 -6.74 11.76
N ARG A 309 -4.47 -5.62 12.45
CA ARG A 309 -3.67 -5.32 13.63
C ARG A 309 -4.53 -4.72 14.74
N LYS A 310 -4.20 -5.05 15.99
CA LYS A 310 -4.78 -4.36 17.15
C LYS A 310 -4.38 -2.89 17.14
N VAL A 311 -5.35 -2.00 17.33
CA VAL A 311 -5.07 -0.58 17.53
C VAL A 311 -4.53 -0.38 18.94
N SER A 312 -3.47 0.41 19.08
CA SER A 312 -2.91 0.73 20.39
C SER A 312 -3.94 1.44 21.26
N LEU A 313 -3.99 1.06 22.54
CA LEU A 313 -4.93 1.62 23.52
C LEU A 313 -4.72 3.13 23.80
N LEU A 314 -3.64 3.72 23.28
CA LEU A 314 -3.28 5.12 23.52
C LEU A 314 -4.10 6.14 22.73
N GLY A 315 -5.00 5.70 21.85
CA GLY A 315 -5.86 6.62 21.09
C GLY A 315 -7.15 5.97 20.61
N ASP A 316 -8.21 6.74 20.62
CA ASP A 316 -9.42 6.40 19.90
C ASP A 316 -9.22 6.76 18.41
N PRO A 317 -9.28 5.81 17.46
CA PRO A 317 -9.10 6.11 16.05
C PRO A 317 -10.11 7.15 15.53
N PHE A 318 -11.28 7.22 16.13
CA PHE A 318 -12.31 8.18 15.77
C PHE A 318 -12.04 9.61 16.30
N GLU A 319 -11.12 9.76 17.26
CA GLU A 319 -10.71 11.06 17.82
C GLU A 319 -9.32 11.49 17.31
N VAL A 320 -8.38 10.55 17.20
CA VAL A 320 -6.97 10.83 16.85
C VAL A 320 -6.77 10.96 15.33
N GLY A 321 -7.65 10.33 14.53
CA GLY A 321 -7.59 10.41 13.09
C GLY A 321 -6.37 9.70 12.49
N GLU A 322 -5.76 10.30 11.48
CA GLU A 322 -4.63 9.72 10.71
C GLU A 322 -3.38 9.39 11.54
N LYS A 323 -3.29 9.91 12.76
CA LYS A 323 -2.18 9.64 13.69
C LYS A 323 -2.42 8.43 14.59
N THR A 324 -3.54 7.72 14.42
CA THR A 324 -3.85 6.54 15.22
C THR A 324 -2.79 5.46 15.08
N PRO A 325 -2.09 5.09 16.16
CA PRO A 325 -1.06 4.07 16.10
C PRO A 325 -1.67 2.68 15.95
N ILE A 326 -1.09 1.87 15.07
CA ILE A 326 -1.36 0.44 14.96
C ILE A 326 -0.27 -0.31 15.68
N GLY A 327 -0.63 -1.29 16.51
CA GLY A 327 0.29 -2.12 17.25
C GLY A 327 1.21 -2.94 16.34
N SER A 328 2.41 -3.27 16.82
CA SER A 328 3.38 -4.09 16.08
C SER A 328 3.22 -5.59 16.30
N GLY A 329 2.30 -6.01 17.20
CA GLY A 329 2.09 -7.43 17.52
C GLY A 329 1.00 -8.08 16.67
N ASP A 330 0.97 -9.41 16.74
CA ASP A 330 -0.07 -10.31 16.22
C ASP A 330 -0.60 -9.93 14.83
N LEU A 331 0.17 -10.31 13.84
CA LEU A 331 -0.10 -10.04 12.44
C LEU A 331 -0.91 -11.16 11.83
N LEU A 332 -2.10 -10.84 11.36
CA LEU A 332 -2.88 -11.71 10.48
C LEU A 332 -2.96 -11.06 9.11
N THR A 333 -2.59 -11.79 8.07
CA THR A 333 -2.56 -11.26 6.71
C THR A 333 -3.53 -12.00 5.83
N THR A 334 -4.27 -11.25 5.02
CA THR A 334 -5.09 -11.76 3.93
C THR A 334 -4.63 -11.13 2.64
N THR A 335 -4.52 -11.92 1.58
CA THR A 335 -4.23 -11.42 0.24
C THR A 335 -5.53 -11.09 -0.47
N LEU A 336 -5.61 -9.87 -1.00
CA LEU A 336 -6.71 -9.45 -1.86
C LEU A 336 -6.39 -9.86 -3.30
N ASP A 337 -7.22 -10.73 -3.83
CA ASP A 337 -7.19 -11.14 -5.22
C ASP A 337 -8.09 -10.19 -6.04
N PRO A 338 -7.53 -9.44 -7.01
CA PRO A 338 -8.29 -8.50 -7.80
C PRO A 338 -9.44 -9.12 -8.58
N ASP A 339 -9.26 -10.32 -9.12
CA ASP A 339 -10.27 -10.94 -9.96
C ASP A 339 -11.47 -11.41 -9.12
N ARG A 340 -11.21 -12.02 -7.97
CA ARG A 340 -12.26 -12.40 -7.01
C ARG A 340 -13.05 -11.21 -6.48
N LEU A 341 -12.36 -10.10 -6.22
CA LEU A 341 -13.01 -8.87 -5.75
C LEU A 341 -13.89 -8.22 -6.84
N ARG A 342 -13.45 -8.27 -8.12
CA ARG A 342 -14.28 -7.80 -9.23
C ARG A 342 -15.52 -8.68 -9.46
N GLU A 343 -15.44 -9.95 -9.14
CA GLU A 343 -16.57 -10.87 -9.14
C GLU A 343 -17.52 -10.65 -7.95
N GLY A 344 -17.19 -9.76 -7.04
CA GLY A 344 -17.99 -9.43 -5.83
C GLY A 344 -17.79 -10.42 -4.69
N GLU A 345 -16.74 -11.27 -4.74
CA GLU A 345 -16.46 -12.17 -3.64
C GLU A 345 -16.07 -11.42 -2.37
N PRO A 346 -16.69 -11.76 -1.22
CA PRO A 346 -16.37 -11.10 0.03
C PRO A 346 -14.97 -11.45 0.53
N VAL A 347 -14.30 -10.48 1.13
CA VAL A 347 -13.01 -10.66 1.80
C VAL A 347 -13.23 -11.10 3.22
N ARG A 348 -12.58 -12.17 3.64
CA ARG A 348 -12.58 -12.69 5.01
C ARG A 348 -11.28 -12.32 5.69
N LEU A 349 -11.39 -11.47 6.71
CA LEU A 349 -10.25 -10.99 7.48
C LEU A 349 -10.22 -11.74 8.82
N ASP A 350 -9.28 -12.65 8.99
CA ASP A 350 -9.13 -13.43 10.22
C ASP A 350 -8.74 -12.51 11.38
N ILE A 351 -9.55 -12.55 12.43
CA ILE A 351 -9.35 -11.83 13.69
C ILE A 351 -9.40 -12.78 14.89
N THR A 352 -9.26 -14.08 14.66
CA THR A 352 -9.43 -15.13 15.67
C THR A 352 -8.61 -14.87 16.92
N LEU A 353 -7.33 -14.58 16.76
CA LEU A 353 -6.43 -14.34 17.89
C LEU A 353 -6.83 -13.09 18.69
N LEU A 354 -7.24 -12.04 18.00
CA LEU A 354 -7.69 -10.81 18.65
C LEU A 354 -8.99 -11.03 19.41
N MET A 355 -9.93 -11.77 18.82
CA MET A 355 -11.21 -12.12 19.47
C MET A 355 -10.99 -13.05 20.64
N ALA A 356 -10.20 -14.12 20.49
CA ALA A 356 -9.92 -15.06 21.57
C ALA A 356 -9.29 -14.38 22.79
N ARG A 357 -8.32 -13.50 22.57
CA ARG A 357 -7.71 -12.69 23.65
C ARG A 357 -8.72 -11.74 24.30
N ALA A 358 -9.54 -11.10 23.49
CA ALA A 358 -10.53 -10.17 24.02
C ALA A 358 -11.55 -10.88 24.94
N VAL A 359 -11.98 -12.06 24.55
CA VAL A 359 -12.87 -12.91 25.39
C VAL A 359 -12.15 -13.36 26.65
N GLN A 360 -10.90 -13.85 26.54
CA GLN A 360 -10.10 -14.29 27.65
C GLN A 360 -9.79 -13.17 28.65
N ASP A 361 -9.47 -11.99 28.17
CA ASP A 361 -9.15 -10.82 29.00
C ASP A 361 -10.37 -10.05 29.47
N SER A 362 -11.59 -10.53 29.14
CA SER A 362 -12.87 -9.86 29.42
C SER A 362 -12.86 -8.40 28.94
N LEU A 363 -12.27 -8.14 27.76
CA LEU A 363 -12.19 -6.80 27.20
C LEU A 363 -13.58 -6.31 26.83
N THR A 364 -13.93 -5.13 27.31
CA THR A 364 -15.21 -4.49 27.00
C THR A 364 -15.25 -3.92 25.58
N ARG A 365 -14.09 -3.82 24.92
CA ARG A 365 -14.02 -3.17 23.60
C ARG A 365 -12.80 -3.67 22.80
N ILE A 366 -13.06 -4.04 21.54
CA ILE A 366 -12.03 -4.41 20.57
C ILE A 366 -11.89 -3.30 19.56
N ARG A 367 -10.64 -2.93 19.26
CA ARG A 367 -10.28 -1.99 18.19
C ARG A 367 -9.29 -2.66 17.25
N ILE A 368 -9.64 -2.70 15.97
CA ILE A 368 -8.86 -3.34 14.91
C ILE A 368 -8.62 -2.33 13.80
N GLY A 369 -7.38 -2.26 13.33
CA GLY A 369 -7.01 -1.50 12.14
C GLY A 369 -6.60 -2.43 11.01
N PHE A 370 -7.07 -2.19 9.80
CA PHE A 370 -6.67 -2.88 8.59
C PHE A 370 -5.90 -1.92 7.69
N ARG A 371 -4.76 -2.36 7.20
CA ARG A 371 -3.93 -1.59 6.28
C ARG A 371 -3.46 -2.45 5.12
N ALA A 372 -3.16 -1.81 3.99
CA ALA A 372 -2.41 -2.46 2.93
C ALA A 372 -0.94 -2.68 3.36
N ASP A 373 -0.33 -3.80 2.99
CA ASP A 373 1.08 -4.07 3.20
C ASP A 373 1.82 -4.19 1.87
N PRO A 374 2.76 -3.30 1.64
CA PRO A 374 3.04 -2.05 2.36
C PRO A 374 2.12 -0.90 1.91
N ASP A 375 1.77 -0.01 2.83
CA ASP A 375 0.85 1.13 2.59
C ASP A 375 1.29 2.03 1.41
N ALA A 376 2.58 2.26 1.26
CA ALA A 376 3.13 3.27 0.35
C ALA A 376 3.50 2.75 -1.06
N GLN A 377 3.21 1.50 -1.39
CA GLN A 377 3.78 0.91 -2.62
C GLN A 377 2.86 0.85 -3.83
N ALA A 378 1.60 1.25 -3.72
CA ALA A 378 0.74 1.25 -4.89
C ALA A 378 -0.35 2.32 -4.80
N LEU A 379 -0.77 2.82 -5.97
CA LEU A 379 -1.85 3.80 -6.10
C LEU A 379 -3.22 3.19 -5.87
N GLY A 380 -3.39 1.92 -6.20
CA GLY A 380 -4.67 1.26 -6.14
C GLY A 380 -5.20 1.12 -4.71
N TYR A 381 -6.50 1.15 -4.58
CA TYR A 381 -7.24 0.97 -3.34
C TYR A 381 -8.41 0.01 -3.58
N TRP A 382 -8.96 -0.51 -2.49
CA TRP A 382 -10.21 -1.27 -2.52
C TRP A 382 -11.22 -0.60 -1.61
N GLU A 383 -12.47 -0.59 -2.07
CA GLU A 383 -13.60 -0.08 -1.31
C GLU A 383 -14.54 -1.21 -0.94
N PHE A 384 -15.03 -1.13 0.29
CA PHE A 384 -15.97 -2.08 0.87
C PHE A 384 -17.13 -1.33 1.49
N GLY A 385 -18.24 -2.02 1.65
CA GLY A 385 -19.38 -1.46 2.37
C GLY A 385 -19.05 -1.18 3.83
N SER A 386 -19.65 -0.14 4.37
CA SER A 386 -19.64 0.24 5.79
C SER A 386 -20.95 -0.17 6.47
N ALA A 387 -21.08 0.10 7.77
CA ALA A 387 -22.34 -0.08 8.48
C ALA A 387 -23.49 0.80 7.92
N GLU A 388 -23.16 1.87 7.22
CA GLU A 388 -24.13 2.77 6.57
C GLU A 388 -24.52 2.33 5.16
N SER A 389 -23.86 1.31 4.63
CA SER A 389 -24.13 0.78 3.28
C SER A 389 -25.46 -0.01 3.24
N PRO A 390 -26.02 -0.25 2.04
CA PRO A 390 -27.13 -1.20 1.89
C PRO A 390 -26.84 -2.55 2.56
N PRO A 391 -27.84 -3.24 3.11
CA PRO A 391 -27.64 -4.45 3.93
C PRO A 391 -26.78 -5.54 3.28
N GLU A 392 -26.87 -5.69 1.95
CA GLU A 392 -26.10 -6.66 1.17
C GLU A 392 -24.61 -6.37 1.11
N PHE A 393 -24.18 -5.13 1.39
CA PHE A 393 -22.79 -4.71 1.39
C PHE A 393 -22.25 -4.43 2.79
N GLN A 394 -23.10 -4.47 3.82
CA GLN A 394 -22.65 -4.21 5.19
C GLN A 394 -21.63 -5.27 5.63
N PRO A 395 -20.62 -4.88 6.42
CA PRO A 395 -19.71 -5.83 7.03
C PRO A 395 -20.47 -6.85 7.88
N GLN A 396 -19.89 -8.05 8.03
CA GLN A 396 -20.41 -9.09 8.90
C GLN A 396 -19.31 -9.56 9.85
N LEU A 397 -19.69 -9.97 11.03
CA LEU A 397 -18.82 -10.65 11.99
C LEU A 397 -19.23 -12.12 12.09
N ARG A 398 -18.30 -13.03 11.76
CA ARG A 398 -18.48 -14.47 11.98
C ARG A 398 -17.61 -14.90 13.15
N VAL A 399 -18.20 -15.67 14.07
CA VAL A 399 -17.49 -16.24 15.20
C VAL A 399 -17.87 -17.71 15.36
N VAL A 400 -16.89 -18.57 15.39
CA VAL A 400 -17.02 -19.98 15.73
C VAL A 400 -16.43 -20.18 17.11
N PHE A 401 -17.25 -20.67 18.03
CA PHE A 401 -16.84 -20.86 19.43
C PHE A 401 -17.40 -22.15 20.01
N SER A 402 -16.73 -22.64 21.01
CA SER A 402 -17.13 -23.83 21.77
C SER A 402 -17.41 -23.42 23.21
N SER A 403 -18.56 -23.76 23.71
CA SER A 403 -18.91 -23.59 25.12
C SER A 403 -18.59 -24.87 25.89
N ALA A 404 -18.01 -24.73 27.08
CA ALA A 404 -17.92 -25.85 28.00
C ALA A 404 -19.35 -26.27 28.42
N PRO A 405 -19.65 -27.56 28.51
CA PRO A 405 -20.92 -27.97 29.02
C PRO A 405 -21.09 -27.47 30.47
N ASP A 406 -22.29 -27.00 30.78
CA ASP A 406 -22.66 -26.66 32.15
C ASP A 406 -22.52 -27.90 33.04
N PHE A 407 -21.41 -27.99 33.75
CA PHE A 407 -21.25 -28.97 34.78
C PHE A 407 -22.11 -28.54 35.99
N THR A 408 -23.39 -28.77 35.94
CA THR A 408 -24.17 -28.83 37.17
C THR A 408 -23.71 -30.07 37.94
N VAL A 409 -22.81 -29.86 38.91
CA VAL A 409 -22.49 -30.89 39.89
C VAL A 409 -23.77 -31.15 40.67
N PRO A 410 -24.31 -32.41 40.68
CA PRO A 410 -25.51 -32.75 41.36
C PRO A 410 -25.39 -32.64 42.89
#